data_c5c96d69dd57f9e9ed2f8f74ade58263
#
_entry.id   c5c96d69dd57f9e9ed2f8f74ade58263
#
_cell.length_a   1.000
_cell.length_b   1.000
_cell.length_c   1.000
_cell.angle_alpha   90.00
_cell.angle_beta   90.00
_cell.angle_gamma   90.00
#
_symmetry.space_group_name_H-M   'P 1'
#
loop_
_entity.id
_entity.type
_entity.pdbx_description
1 polymer ?
#
loop_
_entity_poly.entity_id
_entity_poly.type
_entity_poly.pdbx_seq_one_letter_code
_entity_poly.pdbx_strand_id
1 'polypeptide(L)'
;MSSKLIPNLGATSAAGNWVNWTPTLTNITLGNGTVIAKYRQTGKSIELFFRFTLGSTSSITGSFPTFTLPINSAYESYANGIATLSDANGSKFLGWVWMSASSVWLGVSVANATYVYDSTTSATVPFTWTSTDSFTVSMNYEVV
;
A
#
# COMPACT_ATOMS: atom_id res chain seq x y z
N MET A 1 -38.01 4.65 15.89
CA MET A 1 -37.39 5.93 15.55
C MET A 1 -35.96 5.80 15.16
N SER A 2 -35.12 5.22 15.94
CA SER A 2 -33.72 4.90 15.56
C SER A 2 -33.62 3.98 14.35
N SER A 3 -34.61 3.11 14.14
CA SER A 3 -34.67 2.20 13.01
C SER A 3 -34.71 2.87 11.63
N LYS A 4 -35.08 4.14 11.55
CA LYS A 4 -35.08 4.88 10.27
C LYS A 4 -33.71 5.31 9.83
N LEU A 5 -32.84 5.62 10.77
CA LEU A 5 -31.47 6.04 10.46
C LEU A 5 -30.59 4.87 10.03
N ILE A 6 -30.76 3.74 10.68
CA ILE A 6 -29.97 2.54 10.41
C ILE A 6 -30.22 2.00 9.00
N PRO A 7 -31.47 1.84 8.50
CA PRO A 7 -31.70 1.43 7.14
C PRO A 7 -31.12 2.42 6.09
N ASN A 8 -31.18 3.70 6.37
CA ASN A 8 -30.61 4.69 5.47
C ASN A 8 -29.10 4.61 5.42
N LEU A 9 -28.45 4.40 6.54
CA LEU A 9 -27.01 4.14 6.59
C LEU A 9 -26.67 2.84 5.86
N GLY A 10 -27.46 1.79 6.04
CA GLY A 10 -27.28 0.54 5.32
C GLY A 10 -27.44 0.70 3.80
N ALA A 11 -28.40 1.48 3.35
CA ALA A 11 -28.57 1.78 1.93
C ALA A 11 -27.39 2.57 1.35
N THR A 12 -26.83 3.51 2.11
CA THR A 12 -25.66 4.27 1.69
C THR A 12 -24.37 3.46 1.79
N SER A 13 -24.36 2.36 2.48
CA SER A 13 -23.18 1.51 2.62
C SER A 13 -22.85 0.71 1.36
N ALA A 14 -23.66 0.74 0.31
CA ALA A 14 -23.20 0.37 -1.02
C ALA A 14 -21.91 1.12 -1.38
N ALA A 15 -21.71 2.31 -0.84
CA ALA A 15 -20.46 3.06 -0.91
C ALA A 15 -19.27 2.40 -0.18
N GLY A 16 -19.48 1.43 0.69
CA GLY A 16 -18.41 0.74 1.41
C GLY A 16 -17.91 -0.55 0.76
N ASN A 17 -18.39 -0.90 -0.43
CA ASN A 17 -17.96 -2.12 -1.09
C ASN A 17 -16.53 -2.00 -1.61
N TRP A 18 -15.78 -3.09 -1.50
CA TRP A 18 -14.46 -3.19 -2.08
C TRP A 18 -14.51 -3.20 -3.60
N VAL A 19 -13.71 -2.36 -4.21
CA VAL A 19 -13.56 -2.21 -5.66
C VAL A 19 -12.11 -2.49 -6.02
N ASN A 20 -11.89 -3.28 -7.06
CA ASN A 20 -10.55 -3.49 -7.59
C ASN A 20 -10.14 -2.29 -8.46
N TRP A 21 -8.84 -1.95 -8.43
CA TRP A 21 -8.26 -1.02 -9.39
C TRP A 21 -6.94 -1.57 -9.94
N THR A 22 -6.48 -0.99 -11.02
CA THR A 22 -5.20 -1.35 -11.63
C THR A 22 -4.24 -0.18 -11.45
N PRO A 23 -3.33 -0.24 -10.46
CA PRO A 23 -2.34 0.81 -10.26
C PRO A 23 -1.27 0.80 -11.34
N THR A 24 -0.73 1.97 -11.65
CA THR A 24 0.53 2.08 -12.38
C THR A 24 1.68 1.85 -11.40
N LEU A 25 2.60 0.98 -11.77
CA LEU A 25 3.76 0.63 -10.96
C LEU A 25 4.99 1.38 -11.48
N THR A 26 5.80 1.92 -10.57
CA THR A 26 7.07 2.58 -10.88
C THR A 26 8.18 1.95 -10.05
N ASN A 27 9.32 1.67 -10.67
CA ASN A 27 10.44 0.92 -10.08
C ASN A 27 10.05 -0.50 -9.61
N ILE A 28 8.98 -1.02 -10.20
CA ILE A 28 8.46 -2.37 -10.00
C ILE A 28 8.19 -2.95 -11.39
N THR A 29 8.83 -4.04 -11.72
CA THR A 29 8.49 -4.84 -12.90
C THR A 29 7.57 -5.95 -12.47
N LEU A 30 6.33 -5.93 -12.97
CA LEU A 30 5.32 -6.94 -12.61
C LEU A 30 5.75 -8.33 -13.06
N GLY A 31 6.21 -8.47 -14.32
CA GLY A 31 6.53 -9.78 -14.88
C GLY A 31 5.37 -10.77 -14.72
N ASN A 32 5.67 -11.96 -14.23
CA ASN A 32 4.66 -12.96 -13.86
C ASN A 32 4.27 -12.92 -12.37
N GLY A 33 4.54 -11.81 -11.68
CA GLY A 33 4.07 -11.55 -10.34
C GLY A 33 2.57 -11.28 -10.28
N THR A 34 2.06 -11.13 -9.07
CA THR A 34 0.64 -10.88 -8.83
C THR A 34 0.43 -9.60 -8.03
N VAL A 35 -0.61 -8.86 -8.40
CA VAL A 35 -1.08 -7.68 -7.68
C VAL A 35 -2.49 -7.93 -7.20
N ILE A 36 -2.72 -7.65 -5.92
CA ILE A 36 -4.06 -7.48 -5.35
C ILE A 36 -4.16 -6.01 -4.98
N ALA A 37 -5.06 -5.29 -5.63
CA ALA A 37 -5.25 -3.87 -5.39
C ALA A 37 -6.76 -3.59 -5.30
N LYS A 38 -7.20 -3.21 -4.12
CA LYS A 38 -8.60 -2.93 -3.84
C LYS A 38 -8.75 -1.79 -2.86
N TYR A 39 -9.82 -1.05 -3.01
CA TYR A 39 -10.18 0.04 -2.11
C TYR A 39 -11.68 0.06 -1.87
N ARG A 40 -12.09 0.76 -0.85
CA ARG A 40 -13.48 1.15 -0.63
C ARG A 40 -13.55 2.60 -0.21
N GLN A 41 -14.64 3.26 -0.56
CA GLN A 41 -14.88 4.65 -0.23
C GLN A 41 -16.13 4.79 0.65
N THR A 42 -16.00 5.58 1.70
CA THR A 42 -17.12 6.01 2.54
C THR A 42 -17.03 7.52 2.69
N GLY A 43 -17.94 8.24 2.03
CA GLY A 43 -17.83 9.69 1.93
C GLY A 43 -16.52 10.11 1.26
N LYS A 44 -15.73 10.90 1.94
CA LYS A 44 -14.39 11.34 1.50
C LYS A 44 -13.26 10.42 1.97
N SER A 45 -13.56 9.38 2.72
CA SER A 45 -12.55 8.47 3.25
C SER A 45 -12.34 7.27 2.33
N ILE A 46 -11.09 7.01 1.99
CA ILE A 46 -10.65 5.81 1.27
C ILE A 46 -9.94 4.89 2.24
N GLU A 47 -10.31 3.63 2.22
CA GLU A 47 -9.56 2.53 2.79
C GLU A 47 -8.97 1.71 1.64
N LEU A 48 -7.67 1.46 1.66
CA LEU A 48 -6.94 0.85 0.56
C LEU A 48 -6.16 -0.36 1.04
N PHE A 49 -6.18 -1.41 0.23
CA PHE A 49 -5.34 -2.59 0.37
C PHE A 49 -4.59 -2.83 -0.93
N PHE A 50 -3.27 -2.97 -0.82
CA PHE A 50 -2.39 -3.32 -1.93
C PHE A 50 -1.45 -4.44 -1.52
N ARG A 51 -1.27 -5.44 -2.37
CA ARG A 51 -0.27 -6.48 -2.19
C ARG A 51 0.36 -6.81 -3.53
N PHE A 52 1.68 -6.80 -3.55
CA PHE A 52 2.48 -7.30 -4.66
C PHE A 52 3.26 -8.54 -4.22
N THR A 53 3.16 -9.60 -4.98
CA THR A 53 3.96 -10.81 -4.78
C THR A 53 4.79 -11.03 -6.03
N LEU A 54 6.11 -11.12 -5.87
CA LEU A 54 7.03 -11.29 -6.97
C LEU A 54 6.91 -12.68 -7.57
N GLY A 55 6.90 -12.73 -8.89
CA GLY A 55 7.12 -13.96 -9.65
C GLY A 55 8.59 -14.07 -10.08
N SER A 56 8.89 -15.10 -10.83
CA SER A 56 10.27 -15.38 -11.28
C SER A 56 10.81 -14.35 -12.28
N THR A 57 9.94 -13.59 -12.93
CA THR A 57 10.31 -12.52 -13.86
C THR A 57 9.99 -11.12 -13.33
N SER A 58 9.57 -11.03 -12.07
CA SER A 58 9.35 -9.77 -11.38
C SER A 58 10.64 -9.20 -10.83
N SER A 59 10.69 -7.89 -10.65
CA SER A 59 11.82 -7.22 -10.00
C SER A 59 11.41 -5.92 -9.33
N ILE A 60 12.13 -5.55 -8.29
CA ILE A 60 12.16 -4.19 -7.74
C ILE A 60 13.43 -3.55 -8.27
N THR A 61 13.30 -2.39 -8.90
CA THR A 61 14.42 -1.68 -9.53
C THR A 61 14.61 -0.30 -8.91
N GLY A 62 15.85 0.05 -8.60
CA GLY A 62 16.15 1.37 -8.02
C GLY A 62 15.60 1.57 -6.63
N SER A 63 15.31 2.82 -6.31
CA SER A 63 14.76 3.27 -5.04
C SER A 63 13.32 3.70 -5.19
N PHE A 64 12.56 3.69 -4.09
CA PHE A 64 11.15 4.10 -4.05
C PHE A 64 10.25 3.30 -5.01
N PRO A 65 10.05 1.99 -4.79
CA PRO A 65 8.98 1.28 -5.46
C PRO A 65 7.66 1.97 -5.15
N THR A 66 6.90 2.29 -6.19
CA THR A 66 5.75 3.19 -6.11
C THR A 66 4.55 2.60 -6.85
N PHE A 67 3.36 2.83 -6.36
CA PHE A 67 2.12 2.56 -7.07
C PHE A 67 1.16 3.75 -6.99
N THR A 68 0.31 3.91 -8.00
CA THR A 68 -0.66 5.01 -8.04
C THR A 68 -1.88 4.72 -7.16
N LEU A 69 -2.44 5.79 -6.58
CA LEU A 69 -3.72 5.75 -5.86
C LEU A 69 -4.89 5.51 -6.82
N PRO A 70 -5.99 4.88 -6.38
CA PRO A 70 -7.22 4.76 -7.17
C PRO A 70 -7.95 6.10 -7.36
N ILE A 71 -7.89 6.97 -6.38
CA ILE A 71 -8.45 8.32 -6.38
C ILE A 71 -7.43 9.23 -5.71
N ASN A 72 -7.23 10.42 -6.26
CA ASN A 72 -6.24 11.36 -5.72
C ASN A 72 -6.58 11.77 -4.28
N SER A 73 -5.54 11.88 -3.48
CA SER A 73 -5.63 12.35 -2.11
C SER A 73 -5.80 13.87 -2.05
N ALA A 74 -6.54 14.34 -1.04
CA ALA A 74 -6.61 15.75 -0.70
C ALA A 74 -5.31 16.30 -0.11
N TYR A 75 -4.48 15.44 0.44
CA TYR A 75 -3.26 15.80 1.18
C TYR A 75 -2.08 14.92 0.78
N GLU A 76 -0.90 15.51 0.81
CA GLU A 76 0.35 14.75 0.88
C GLU A 76 0.63 14.41 2.33
N SER A 77 1.12 13.21 2.60
CA SER A 77 1.33 12.79 3.96
C SER A 77 2.38 11.69 4.09
N TYR A 78 2.96 11.62 5.27
CA TYR A 78 3.86 10.56 5.70
C TYR A 78 3.14 9.65 6.70
N ALA A 79 3.45 8.37 6.65
CA ALA A 79 2.94 7.38 7.61
C ALA A 79 1.41 7.26 7.67
N ASN A 80 0.75 7.31 6.52
CA ASN A 80 -0.71 7.14 6.43
C ASN A 80 -1.19 5.70 6.58
N GLY A 81 -0.29 4.76 6.72
CA GLY A 81 -0.62 3.36 6.82
C GLY A 81 0.60 2.53 7.15
N ILE A 82 0.41 1.24 7.10
CA ILE A 82 1.43 0.24 7.44
C ILE A 82 1.76 -0.57 6.19
N ALA A 83 3.06 -0.79 5.98
CA ALA A 83 3.56 -1.74 5.03
C ALA A 83 4.23 -2.91 5.75
N THR A 84 4.07 -4.10 5.20
CA THR A 84 4.85 -5.28 5.60
C THR A 84 5.62 -5.77 4.39
N LEU A 85 6.94 -5.86 4.53
CA LEU A 85 7.85 -6.35 3.50
C LEU A 85 8.31 -7.74 3.94
N SER A 86 8.06 -8.75 3.13
CA SER A 86 8.26 -10.14 3.49
C SER A 86 9.23 -10.82 2.54
N ASP A 87 10.37 -11.22 3.06
CA ASP A 87 11.24 -12.21 2.45
C ASP A 87 10.63 -13.60 2.70
N ALA A 88 10.32 -14.31 1.64
CA ALA A 88 9.65 -15.63 1.72
C ALA A 88 10.50 -16.67 2.44
N ASN A 89 11.81 -16.55 2.36
CA ASN A 89 12.77 -17.46 2.97
C ASN A 89 13.41 -16.94 4.25
N GLY A 90 13.00 -15.75 4.68
CA GLY A 90 13.66 -15.03 5.77
C GLY A 90 12.70 -14.24 6.63
N SER A 91 13.08 -13.00 6.87
CA SER A 91 12.43 -12.12 7.84
C SER A 91 11.31 -11.29 7.22
N LYS A 92 10.42 -10.82 8.10
CA LYS A 92 9.41 -9.81 7.79
C LYS A 92 9.82 -8.49 8.41
N PHE A 93 9.63 -7.42 7.65
CA PHE A 93 9.99 -6.07 8.05
C PHE A 93 8.75 -5.19 8.10
N LEU A 94 8.67 -4.37 9.11
CA LEU A 94 7.66 -3.31 9.19
C LEU A 94 8.11 -2.14 8.34
N GLY A 95 7.20 -1.61 7.55
CA GLY A 95 7.45 -0.47 6.70
C GLY A 95 6.50 0.70 6.96
N TRP A 96 6.86 1.82 6.41
CA TRP A 96 6.11 3.07 6.38
C TRP A 96 5.50 3.27 5.01
N VAL A 97 4.42 4.03 4.98
CA VAL A 97 3.77 4.42 3.75
C VAL A 97 3.84 5.94 3.62
N TRP A 98 4.43 6.40 2.54
CA TRP A 98 4.42 7.80 2.15
C TRP A 98 3.49 7.99 0.97
N MET A 99 2.84 9.13 0.93
CA MET A 99 1.81 9.41 -0.05
C MET A 99 1.95 10.83 -0.58
N SER A 100 1.97 10.95 -1.91
CA SER A 100 1.69 12.20 -2.61
C SER A 100 0.20 12.30 -2.94
N ALA A 101 -0.19 13.34 -3.65
CA ALA A 101 -1.56 13.48 -4.12
C ALA A 101 -2.05 12.30 -4.98
N SER A 102 -1.17 11.58 -5.68
CA SER A 102 -1.55 10.55 -6.64
C SER A 102 -0.83 9.21 -6.49
N SER A 103 0.18 9.12 -5.63
CA SER A 103 1.06 7.95 -5.57
C SER A 103 1.45 7.61 -4.15
N VAL A 104 1.78 6.34 -3.95
CA VAL A 104 2.25 5.77 -2.69
C VAL A 104 3.61 5.13 -2.90
N TRP A 105 4.54 5.37 -2.00
CA TRP A 105 5.82 4.68 -1.95
C TRP A 105 6.15 4.17 -0.55
N LEU A 106 7.05 3.23 -0.50
CA LEU A 106 7.34 2.46 0.69
C LEU A 106 8.68 2.84 1.29
N GLY A 107 8.69 3.05 2.60
CA GLY A 107 9.87 3.01 3.42
C GLY A 107 9.90 1.74 4.25
N VAL A 108 10.98 1.51 4.93
CA VAL A 108 11.17 0.42 5.88
C VAL A 108 11.72 0.95 7.19
N SER A 109 11.29 0.37 8.29
CA SER A 109 11.84 0.69 9.61
C SER A 109 13.19 -0.01 9.77
N VAL A 110 14.20 0.78 10.10
CA VAL A 110 15.54 0.31 10.42
C VAL A 110 15.95 0.82 11.81
N ALA A 111 16.86 0.13 12.44
CA ALA A 111 17.35 0.51 13.76
C ALA A 111 18.86 0.76 13.73
N ASN A 112 19.30 1.76 14.45
CA ASN A 112 20.68 1.92 14.87
C ASN A 112 20.80 1.69 16.39
N ALA A 113 21.94 1.95 16.96
CA ALA A 113 22.17 1.74 18.40
C ALA A 113 21.26 2.60 19.30
N THR A 114 20.64 3.65 18.80
CA THR A 114 19.91 4.64 19.59
C THR A 114 18.44 4.76 19.21
N TYR A 115 18.12 4.72 17.92
CA TYR A 115 16.77 4.98 17.42
C TYR A 115 16.34 3.98 16.35
N VAL A 116 15.02 3.83 16.22
CA VAL A 116 14.38 3.29 15.00
C VAL A 116 14.04 4.48 14.11
N TYR A 117 14.38 4.38 12.84
CA TYR A 117 14.08 5.41 11.84
C TYR A 117 13.63 4.76 10.53
N ASP A 118 13.12 5.57 9.64
CA ASP A 118 12.71 5.10 8.31
C ASP A 118 13.89 5.11 7.33
N SER A 119 13.86 4.18 6.41
CA SER A 119 14.78 4.10 5.28
C SER A 119 14.00 3.82 4.01
N THR A 120 14.57 4.22 2.89
CA THR A 120 13.98 3.99 1.57
C THR A 120 14.05 2.51 1.20
N THR A 121 12.94 1.94 0.78
CA THR A 121 12.92 0.64 0.13
C THR A 121 13.58 0.72 -1.26
N SER A 122 14.37 -0.28 -1.61
CA SER A 122 15.07 -0.35 -2.89
C SER A 122 15.21 -1.79 -3.37
N ALA A 123 15.93 -1.99 -4.46
CA ALA A 123 16.23 -3.32 -4.99
C ALA A 123 16.91 -4.26 -3.97
N THR A 124 17.59 -3.70 -2.99
CA THR A 124 18.38 -4.46 -1.98
C THR A 124 18.03 -4.11 -0.54
N VAL A 125 17.04 -3.27 -0.32
CA VAL A 125 16.60 -2.83 1.03
C VAL A 125 15.12 -3.11 1.18
N PRO A 126 14.71 -3.80 2.25
CA PRO A 126 15.46 -4.34 3.39
C PRO A 126 16.20 -5.64 3.10
N PHE A 127 15.98 -6.26 1.97
CA PHE A 127 16.62 -7.49 1.50
C PHE A 127 16.68 -7.48 -0.04
N THR A 128 17.44 -8.36 -0.64
CA THR A 128 17.41 -8.57 -2.09
C THR A 128 16.15 -9.32 -2.48
N TRP A 129 15.31 -8.67 -3.26
CA TRP A 129 14.01 -9.21 -3.67
C TRP A 129 14.15 -10.38 -4.63
N THR A 130 13.44 -11.45 -4.34
CA THR A 130 13.40 -12.67 -5.16
C THR A 130 11.96 -13.13 -5.39
N SER A 131 11.80 -14.17 -6.19
CA SER A 131 10.47 -14.77 -6.42
C SER A 131 9.82 -15.21 -5.11
N THR A 132 8.52 -14.99 -4.99
CA THR A 132 7.66 -15.23 -3.82
C THR A 132 7.77 -14.22 -2.68
N ASP A 133 8.74 -13.33 -2.70
CA ASP A 133 8.74 -12.19 -1.79
C ASP A 133 7.55 -11.29 -2.05
N SER A 134 7.13 -10.55 -1.04
CA SER A 134 5.95 -9.71 -1.17
C SER A 134 6.02 -8.47 -0.30
N PHE A 135 5.28 -7.46 -0.69
CA PHE A 135 4.92 -6.38 0.23
C PHE A 135 3.41 -6.13 0.21
N THR A 136 2.91 -5.76 1.36
CA THR A 136 1.49 -5.47 1.58
C THR A 136 1.35 -4.11 2.21
N VAL A 137 0.42 -3.31 1.69
CA VAL A 137 0.09 -1.99 2.21
C VAL A 137 -1.37 -1.96 2.65
N SER A 138 -1.60 -1.41 3.82
CA SER A 138 -2.93 -1.10 4.34
C SER A 138 -2.93 0.35 4.82
N MET A 139 -3.78 1.18 4.25
CA MET A 139 -3.81 2.61 4.54
C MET A 139 -5.17 3.23 4.37
N ASN A 140 -5.34 4.39 4.99
CA ASN A 140 -6.51 5.25 4.85
C ASN A 140 -6.08 6.66 4.46
N TYR A 141 -6.88 7.33 3.64
CA TYR A 141 -6.67 8.73 3.28
C TYR A 141 -7.98 9.41 2.89
N GLU A 142 -7.95 10.73 2.82
CA GLU A 142 -9.09 11.55 2.41
C GLU A 142 -8.92 12.01 0.97
N VAL A 143 -10.02 11.99 0.21
CA VAL A 143 -10.08 12.52 -1.16
C VAL A 143 -10.63 13.95 -1.18
N VAL A 144 -10.32 14.69 -2.25
CA VAL A 144 -10.77 16.07 -2.44
C VAL A 144 -12.29 16.20 -2.48
#